data_efb85015817bdb017bfe96b10422d071
#
_entry.id   efb85015817bdb017bfe96b10422d071
#
_cell.length_a   1.000
_cell.length_b   1.000
_cell.length_c   1.000
_cell.angle_alpha   90.00
_cell.angle_beta   90.00
_cell.angle_gamma   90.00
#
_symmetry.space_group_name_H-M   'P 1'
#
loop_
_entity.id
_entity.type
_entity.pdbx_description
1 polymer ?
#
loop_
_entity_poly.entity_id
_entity_poly.type
_entity_poly.pdbx_seq_one_letter_code
_entity_poly.pdbx_strand_id
1 'polypeptide(L)'
;MQIVEDKANKIDQHEVKNKWWADNNIEVLRYPLPVGDYILVDDKVRELIQRKQKRNVEIKKMDFVGTYKVCVDTKKDIQELIGDICGKQHDRFRDECMFAQNNGIKLYILVENTSITINERKGIYSPFIDCLDNLHKFVNPRLFIWRGGRQLYPNATKGITLKKACITMKNKYGVEFVFCKPNESAEKVLELLIPKEEMNMTQIEKDKYGRSVHI
;
A
#
# COMPACT_ATOMS: atom_id res chain seq x y z
N MET A 1 12.43 11.34 -10.51
CA MET A 1 11.06 11.30 -9.94
C MET A 1 11.16 11.47 -8.45
N GLN A 2 10.15 12.06 -7.80
CA GLN A 2 10.10 12.22 -6.33
C GLN A 2 8.79 11.70 -5.79
N ILE A 3 8.84 11.07 -4.61
CA ILE A 3 7.66 10.66 -3.83
C ILE A 3 7.76 11.20 -2.41
N VAL A 4 6.63 11.35 -1.72
CA VAL A 4 6.60 11.61 -0.28
C VAL A 4 6.22 10.33 0.44
N GLU A 5 6.99 9.95 1.44
CA GLU A 5 6.68 8.92 2.43
C GLU A 5 6.16 9.57 3.72
N ASP A 6 5.12 9.00 4.34
CA ASP A 6 4.62 9.52 5.63
C ASP A 6 5.72 9.42 6.70
N LYS A 7 5.99 10.57 7.32
CA LYS A 7 6.98 10.70 8.41
C LYS A 7 6.65 9.83 9.64
N ALA A 8 5.38 9.42 9.79
CA ALA A 8 4.96 8.53 10.87
C ALA A 8 5.55 7.12 10.76
N ASN A 9 5.91 6.67 9.54
CA ASN A 9 6.59 5.41 9.33
C ASN A 9 8.00 5.43 9.94
N LYS A 10 8.41 4.33 10.57
CA LYS A 10 9.78 4.21 11.08
C LYS A 10 10.78 4.21 9.92
N ILE A 11 11.95 4.82 10.12
CA ILE A 11 12.97 4.96 9.07
C ILE A 11 13.35 3.61 8.47
N ASP A 12 13.47 2.56 9.29
CA ASP A 12 13.92 1.22 8.86
C ASP A 12 12.76 0.30 8.44
N GLN A 13 11.51 0.78 8.50
CA GLN A 13 10.32 -0.06 8.24
C GLN A 13 10.24 -0.49 6.77
N HIS A 14 10.76 0.33 5.86
CA HIS A 14 10.65 0.15 4.41
C HIS A 14 12.01 0.08 3.71
N GLU A 15 13.03 -0.45 4.39
CA GLU A 15 14.42 -0.49 3.89
C GLU A 15 14.53 -1.11 2.48
N VAL A 16 13.82 -2.22 2.22
CA VAL A 16 13.83 -2.90 0.92
C VAL A 16 13.26 -1.98 -0.18
N LYS A 17 12.16 -1.28 0.10
CA LYS A 17 11.57 -0.33 -0.83
C LYS A 17 12.48 0.88 -1.05
N ASN A 18 13.03 1.43 0.02
CA ASN A 18 13.91 2.59 -0.02
C ASN A 18 15.17 2.29 -0.86
N LYS A 19 15.75 1.09 -0.71
CA LYS A 19 16.88 0.64 -1.52
C LYS A 19 16.49 0.55 -3.00
N TRP A 20 15.36 -0.08 -3.31
CA TRP A 20 14.89 -0.21 -4.69
C TRP A 20 14.69 1.17 -5.34
N TRP A 21 14.08 2.11 -4.62
CA TRP A 21 13.88 3.49 -5.12
C TRP A 21 15.21 4.22 -5.34
N ALA A 22 16.16 4.08 -4.42
CA ALA A 22 17.50 4.67 -4.60
C ALA A 22 18.20 4.11 -5.84
N ASP A 23 18.15 2.79 -6.05
CA ASP A 23 18.74 2.10 -7.21
C ASP A 23 18.06 2.53 -8.53
N ASN A 24 16.81 3.00 -8.49
CA ASN A 24 16.04 3.49 -9.64
C ASN A 24 15.98 5.04 -9.75
N ASN A 25 16.83 5.77 -9.04
CA ASN A 25 16.89 7.23 -9.04
C ASN A 25 15.56 7.90 -8.65
N ILE A 26 14.86 7.35 -7.68
CA ILE A 26 13.65 7.90 -7.10
C ILE A 26 13.98 8.48 -5.74
N GLU A 27 13.77 9.78 -5.59
CA GLU A 27 14.02 10.49 -4.34
C GLU A 27 12.80 10.38 -3.42
N VAL A 28 13.03 9.98 -2.16
CA VAL A 28 12.00 9.85 -1.14
C VAL A 28 12.10 11.02 -0.17
N LEU A 29 11.08 11.87 -0.17
CA LEU A 29 10.91 12.96 0.79
C LEU A 29 10.07 12.47 1.97
N ARG A 30 10.34 12.94 3.18
CA ARG A 30 9.59 12.52 4.38
C ARG A 30 8.83 13.67 4.98
N TYR A 31 7.50 13.65 4.85
CA TYR A 31 6.57 14.62 5.42
C TYR A 31 5.36 13.92 6.03
N PRO A 32 4.69 14.55 7.02
CA PRO A 32 3.49 13.96 7.61
C PRO A 32 2.34 14.02 6.61
N LEU A 33 1.77 12.86 6.25
CA LEU A 33 0.63 12.77 5.34
C LEU A 33 -0.70 12.65 6.12
N PRO A 34 -1.80 13.23 5.61
CA PRO A 34 -3.12 13.09 6.23
C PRO A 34 -3.71 11.68 6.04
N VAL A 35 -3.38 11.01 4.92
CA VAL A 35 -3.82 9.67 4.57
C VAL A 35 -2.81 8.98 3.64
N GLY A 36 -2.66 7.66 3.83
CA GLY A 36 -1.72 6.81 3.10
C GLY A 36 -0.27 6.99 3.52
N ASP A 37 0.58 6.06 3.07
CA ASP A 37 2.02 6.06 3.32
C ASP A 37 2.80 6.82 2.25
N TYR A 38 2.29 6.82 1.00
CA TYR A 38 3.01 7.34 -0.17
C TYR A 38 2.13 8.17 -1.08
N ILE A 39 2.69 9.29 -1.59
CA ILE A 39 2.11 10.12 -2.66
C ILE A 39 3.18 10.50 -3.68
N LEU A 40 2.77 10.78 -4.92
CA LEU A 40 3.66 11.35 -5.94
C LEU A 40 3.88 12.84 -5.69
N VAL A 41 5.11 13.33 -5.92
CA VAL A 41 5.41 14.77 -5.93
C VAL A 41 5.08 15.34 -7.30
N ASP A 42 3.83 15.71 -7.48
CA ASP A 42 3.38 16.53 -8.63
C ASP A 42 3.70 18.02 -8.43
N ASP A 43 3.27 18.85 -9.36
CA ASP A 43 3.55 20.30 -9.29
C ASP A 43 2.94 20.95 -8.05
N LYS A 44 1.72 20.56 -7.65
CA LYS A 44 1.03 21.12 -6.47
C LYS A 44 1.73 20.76 -5.16
N VAL A 45 2.16 19.50 -5.04
CA VAL A 45 2.93 19.03 -3.88
C VAL A 45 4.28 19.76 -3.83
N ARG A 46 4.95 19.89 -4.97
CA ARG A 46 6.22 20.60 -5.08
C ARG A 46 6.10 22.07 -4.69
N GLU A 47 5.09 22.76 -5.20
CA GLU A 47 4.81 24.19 -4.87
C GLU A 47 4.53 24.37 -3.37
N LEU A 48 3.74 23.45 -2.75
CA LEU A 48 3.50 23.47 -1.31
C LEU A 48 4.82 23.39 -0.54
N ILE A 49 5.65 22.39 -0.85
CA ILE A 49 6.92 22.14 -0.16
C ILE A 49 7.83 23.37 -0.29
N GLN A 50 8.05 23.86 -1.52
CA GLN A 50 8.90 25.02 -1.79
C GLN A 50 8.41 26.30 -1.08
N ARG A 51 7.09 26.54 -1.12
CA ARG A 51 6.50 27.71 -0.45
C ARG A 51 6.71 27.69 1.07
N LYS A 52 6.57 26.52 1.70
CA LYS A 52 6.77 26.35 3.14
C LYS A 52 8.25 26.47 3.51
N GLN A 53 9.13 25.82 2.75
CA GLN A 53 10.58 25.92 2.93
C GLN A 53 11.08 27.35 2.80
N LYS A 54 10.66 28.07 1.75
CA LYS A 54 11.03 29.49 1.53
C LYS A 54 10.62 30.39 2.69
N ARG A 55 9.54 30.06 3.39
CA ARG A 55 9.05 30.82 4.56
C ARG A 55 9.60 30.30 5.88
N ASN A 56 10.42 29.26 5.87
CA ASN A 56 10.90 28.54 7.05
C ASN A 56 9.75 28.09 7.98
N VAL A 57 8.65 27.59 7.41
CA VAL A 57 7.47 27.12 8.12
C VAL A 57 7.38 25.61 8.03
N GLU A 58 7.14 24.93 9.15
CA GLU A 58 6.96 23.49 9.21
C GLU A 58 5.74 23.07 8.38
N ILE A 59 5.88 21.95 7.64
CA ILE A 59 4.81 21.34 6.88
C ILE A 59 4.02 20.40 7.80
N LYS A 60 2.71 20.63 7.90
CA LYS A 60 1.77 19.83 8.69
C LYS A 60 0.93 18.92 7.81
N LYS A 61 0.37 17.84 8.37
CA LYS A 61 -0.52 16.89 7.66
C LYS A 61 -1.57 17.57 6.79
N MET A 62 -2.29 18.53 7.37
CA MET A 62 -3.42 19.19 6.71
C MET A 62 -3.00 20.15 5.58
N ASP A 63 -1.73 20.52 5.50
CA ASP A 63 -1.23 21.34 4.38
C ASP A 63 -1.29 20.58 3.04
N PHE A 64 -1.23 19.24 3.08
CA PHE A 64 -1.29 18.39 1.89
C PHE A 64 -2.70 18.17 1.35
N VAL A 65 -3.75 18.53 2.10
CA VAL A 65 -5.14 18.36 1.64
C VAL A 65 -5.38 19.17 0.38
N GLY A 66 -5.89 18.52 -0.67
CA GLY A 66 -6.14 19.14 -1.98
C GLY A 66 -4.92 19.25 -2.90
N THR A 67 -3.72 18.84 -2.45
CA THR A 67 -2.51 18.85 -3.29
C THR A 67 -2.32 17.57 -4.10
N TYR A 68 -2.86 16.44 -3.65
CA TYR A 68 -2.76 15.16 -4.36
C TYR A 68 -4.13 14.49 -4.49
N LYS A 69 -4.26 13.56 -5.43
CA LYS A 69 -5.51 12.85 -5.74
C LYS A 69 -5.40 11.35 -5.55
N VAL A 70 -4.19 10.83 -5.40
CA VAL A 70 -3.91 9.39 -5.26
C VAL A 70 -2.91 9.20 -4.14
N CYS A 71 -3.14 8.20 -3.30
CA CYS A 71 -2.17 7.74 -2.31
C CYS A 71 -2.20 6.22 -2.18
N VAL A 72 -1.11 5.67 -1.66
CA VAL A 72 -0.96 4.24 -1.38
C VAL A 72 -0.67 4.07 0.10
N ASP A 73 -1.45 3.23 0.76
CA ASP A 73 -1.20 2.74 2.12
C ASP A 73 -0.71 1.29 2.02
N THR A 74 0.41 0.96 2.65
CA THR A 74 1.06 -0.35 2.53
C THR A 74 0.82 -1.22 3.76
N LYS A 75 0.52 -2.49 3.54
CA LYS A 75 0.39 -3.51 4.58
C LYS A 75 1.45 -4.59 4.35
N LYS A 76 2.29 -4.81 5.33
CA LYS A 76 3.40 -5.78 5.26
C LYS A 76 2.95 -7.23 5.09
N ASP A 77 1.68 -7.53 5.45
CA ASP A 77 1.08 -8.85 5.32
C ASP A 77 -0.45 -8.81 5.46
N ILE A 78 -1.08 -9.95 5.17
CA ILE A 78 -2.55 -10.12 5.33
C ILE A 78 -2.98 -10.06 6.82
N GLN A 79 -2.12 -10.35 7.79
CA GLN A 79 -2.46 -10.23 9.21
C GLN A 79 -2.62 -8.78 9.64
N GLU A 80 -1.79 -7.87 9.12
CA GLU A 80 -1.95 -6.43 9.33
C GLU A 80 -3.27 -5.93 8.73
N LEU A 81 -3.58 -6.33 7.49
CA LEU A 81 -4.87 -6.04 6.87
C LEU A 81 -6.06 -6.53 7.72
N ILE A 82 -5.97 -7.74 8.31
CA ILE A 82 -6.99 -8.25 9.24
C ILE A 82 -7.10 -7.35 10.46
N GLY A 83 -5.98 -6.88 11.01
CA GLY A 83 -5.94 -5.97 12.16
C GLY A 83 -6.69 -4.66 11.90
N ASP A 84 -6.52 -4.12 10.70
CA ASP A 84 -7.14 -2.86 10.28
C ASP A 84 -8.62 -3.02 9.91
N ILE A 85 -9.01 -4.12 9.26
CA ILE A 85 -10.40 -4.26 8.78
C ILE A 85 -11.31 -4.98 9.78
N CYS A 86 -10.81 -6.03 10.43
CA CYS A 86 -11.60 -6.90 11.32
C CYS A 86 -11.15 -6.82 12.78
N GLY A 87 -10.13 -6.05 13.09
CA GLY A 87 -9.49 -5.99 14.40
C GLY A 87 -9.64 -4.67 15.12
N LYS A 88 -8.73 -4.43 16.06
CA LYS A 88 -8.76 -3.27 16.96
C LYS A 88 -8.51 -1.93 16.24
N GLN A 89 -7.92 -1.93 15.05
CA GLN A 89 -7.62 -0.74 14.28
C GLN A 89 -8.76 -0.33 13.33
N HIS A 90 -9.89 -1.05 13.35
CA HIS A 90 -11.00 -0.85 12.41
C HIS A 90 -11.49 0.60 12.36
N ASP A 91 -11.71 1.22 13.51
CA ASP A 91 -12.25 2.59 13.56
C ASP A 91 -11.26 3.60 12.96
N ARG A 92 -9.98 3.48 13.30
CA ARG A 92 -8.93 4.33 12.74
C ARG A 92 -8.84 4.18 11.22
N PHE A 93 -8.82 2.93 10.72
CA PHE A 93 -8.74 2.65 9.28
C PHE A 93 -9.98 3.12 8.54
N ARG A 94 -11.18 2.93 9.12
CA ARG A 94 -12.43 3.47 8.58
C ARG A 94 -12.38 4.98 8.45
N ASP A 95 -11.94 5.68 9.50
CA ASP A 95 -11.87 7.14 9.52
C ASP A 95 -10.88 7.66 8.46
N GLU A 96 -9.77 6.96 8.23
CA GLU A 96 -8.81 7.23 7.16
C GLU A 96 -9.46 7.06 5.77
N CYS A 97 -10.19 5.96 5.54
CA CYS A 97 -10.94 5.73 4.30
C CYS A 97 -12.01 6.81 4.06
N MET A 98 -12.72 7.21 5.11
CA MET A 98 -13.72 8.29 5.04
C MET A 98 -13.06 9.63 4.71
N PHE A 99 -11.92 9.93 5.32
CA PHE A 99 -11.16 11.14 5.04
C PHE A 99 -10.72 11.19 3.58
N ALA A 100 -10.16 10.09 3.06
CA ALA A 100 -9.78 9.98 1.65
C ALA A 100 -10.97 10.26 0.72
N GLN A 101 -12.10 9.58 0.95
CA GLN A 101 -13.32 9.75 0.17
C GLN A 101 -13.84 11.20 0.19
N ASN A 102 -13.94 11.81 1.37
CA ASN A 102 -14.46 13.16 1.54
C ASN A 102 -13.57 14.24 0.89
N ASN A 103 -12.28 13.95 0.70
CA ASN A 103 -11.33 14.86 0.05
C ASN A 103 -11.05 14.50 -1.42
N GLY A 104 -11.79 13.53 -1.98
CA GLY A 104 -11.63 13.10 -3.36
C GLY A 104 -10.26 12.48 -3.65
N ILE A 105 -9.69 11.78 -2.65
CA ILE A 105 -8.41 11.07 -2.74
C ILE A 105 -8.70 9.60 -3.01
N LYS A 106 -8.15 9.06 -4.08
CA LYS A 106 -8.16 7.63 -4.37
C LYS A 106 -7.13 6.95 -3.48
N LEU A 107 -7.60 6.13 -2.55
CA LEU A 107 -6.77 5.37 -1.63
C LEU A 107 -6.61 3.93 -2.15
N TYR A 108 -5.36 3.53 -2.40
CA TYR A 108 -4.98 2.14 -2.66
C TYR A 108 -4.39 1.52 -1.40
N ILE A 109 -4.87 0.33 -1.04
CA ILE A 109 -4.30 -0.49 0.03
C ILE A 109 -3.47 -1.58 -0.64
N LEU A 110 -2.15 -1.43 -0.58
CA LEU A 110 -1.20 -2.38 -1.14
C LEU A 110 -0.80 -3.40 -0.08
N VAL A 111 -1.18 -4.66 -0.29
CA VAL A 111 -0.98 -5.75 0.66
C VAL A 111 0.14 -6.66 0.17
N GLU A 112 1.25 -6.68 0.88
CA GLU A 112 2.34 -7.60 0.62
C GLU A 112 1.99 -8.98 1.16
N ASN A 113 2.26 -10.04 0.39
CA ASN A 113 2.08 -11.40 0.88
C ASN A 113 2.87 -12.41 0.05
N THR A 114 3.04 -13.59 0.63
CA THR A 114 3.67 -14.74 -0.03
C THR A 114 2.87 -16.00 0.30
N SER A 115 3.16 -17.10 -0.40
CA SER A 115 2.68 -18.41 0.04
C SER A 115 3.34 -18.80 1.36
N ILE A 116 2.58 -19.40 2.28
CA ILE A 116 3.05 -19.83 3.60
C ILE A 116 2.70 -21.27 3.83
N THR A 117 3.67 -22.14 4.11
CA THR A 117 3.43 -23.48 4.59
C THR A 117 3.10 -23.44 6.09
N ILE A 118 1.90 -23.89 6.45
CA ILE A 118 1.37 -23.84 7.82
C ILE A 118 1.64 -25.19 8.53
N ASN A 119 1.42 -26.29 7.83
CA ASN A 119 1.66 -27.63 8.35
C ASN A 119 2.04 -28.58 7.22
N GLU A 120 3.32 -28.90 7.08
CA GLU A 120 3.83 -29.78 6.03
C GLU A 120 3.24 -31.19 6.10
N ARG A 121 3.14 -31.77 7.32
CA ARG A 121 2.64 -33.13 7.51
C ARG A 121 1.19 -33.31 7.09
N LYS A 122 0.39 -32.24 7.18
CA LYS A 122 -1.04 -32.23 6.80
C LYS A 122 -1.28 -31.59 5.44
N GLY A 123 -0.24 -31.14 4.74
CA GLY A 123 -0.37 -30.45 3.46
C GLY A 123 -1.15 -29.13 3.56
N ILE A 124 -1.13 -28.46 4.73
CA ILE A 124 -1.87 -27.21 4.94
C ILE A 124 -0.95 -26.05 4.60
N TYR A 125 -1.37 -25.23 3.64
CA TYR A 125 -0.67 -24.01 3.22
C TYR A 125 -1.65 -22.88 2.91
N SER A 126 -1.18 -21.64 2.98
CA SER A 126 -1.87 -20.48 2.43
C SER A 126 -1.19 -20.11 1.11
N PRO A 127 -1.91 -20.06 0.00
CA PRO A 127 -1.32 -19.64 -1.27
C PRO A 127 -0.97 -18.16 -1.27
N PHE A 128 -0.12 -17.72 -2.21
CA PHE A 128 0.01 -16.31 -2.56
C PHE A 128 -1.34 -15.78 -3.05
N ILE A 129 -1.73 -14.62 -2.55
CA ILE A 129 -2.97 -13.92 -2.95
C ILE A 129 -2.57 -12.80 -3.90
N ASP A 130 -3.03 -12.87 -5.13
CA ASP A 130 -2.73 -11.94 -6.23
C ASP A 130 -3.79 -10.85 -6.42
N CYS A 131 -5.02 -11.11 -5.96
CA CYS A 131 -6.13 -10.19 -6.10
C CYS A 131 -7.21 -10.39 -5.03
N LEU A 132 -8.08 -9.38 -4.89
CA LEU A 132 -9.19 -9.42 -3.93
C LEU A 132 -10.12 -10.62 -4.13
N ASP A 133 -10.34 -11.06 -5.39
CA ASP A 133 -11.20 -12.20 -5.67
C ASP A 133 -10.64 -13.50 -5.14
N ASN A 134 -9.33 -13.66 -5.08
CA ASN A 134 -8.64 -14.82 -4.56
C ASN A 134 -8.43 -14.79 -3.03
N LEU A 135 -8.76 -13.68 -2.35
CA LEU A 135 -8.55 -13.53 -0.90
C LEU A 135 -9.30 -14.58 -0.07
N HIS A 136 -10.37 -15.18 -0.60
CA HIS A 136 -11.07 -16.30 0.05
C HIS A 136 -10.20 -17.54 0.22
N LYS A 137 -9.14 -17.70 -0.58
CA LYS A 137 -8.19 -18.83 -0.51
C LYS A 137 -7.18 -18.68 0.63
N PHE A 138 -7.08 -17.48 1.23
CA PHE A 138 -6.18 -17.26 2.35
C PHE A 138 -6.54 -18.15 3.54
N VAL A 139 -5.55 -18.91 3.99
CA VAL A 139 -5.63 -19.76 5.18
C VAL A 139 -4.90 -19.06 6.31
N ASN A 140 -5.64 -18.61 7.33
CA ASN A 140 -5.04 -17.87 8.44
C ASN A 140 -4.18 -18.79 9.32
N PRO A 141 -2.86 -18.58 9.41
CA PRO A 141 -1.97 -19.43 10.20
C PRO A 141 -2.36 -19.50 11.69
N ARG A 142 -2.97 -18.43 12.22
CA ARG A 142 -3.39 -18.37 13.63
C ARG A 142 -4.41 -19.46 14.00
N LEU A 143 -5.20 -19.96 13.03
CA LEU A 143 -6.13 -21.09 13.25
C LEU A 143 -5.41 -22.39 13.61
N PHE A 144 -4.11 -22.49 13.40
CA PHE A 144 -3.31 -23.69 13.62
C PHE A 144 -2.34 -23.57 14.80
N ILE A 145 -2.46 -22.50 15.60
CA ILE A 145 -1.62 -22.32 16.79
C ILE A 145 -2.28 -22.99 18.00
N TRP A 146 -1.58 -23.99 18.55
CA TRP A 146 -2.03 -24.76 19.71
C TRP A 146 -1.04 -24.62 20.87
N ARG A 147 -1.55 -24.56 22.08
CA ARG A 147 -0.75 -24.56 23.32
C ARG A 147 -1.46 -25.39 24.38
N GLY A 148 -0.76 -26.38 24.97
CA GLY A 148 -1.33 -27.23 25.99
C GLY A 148 -2.63 -27.97 25.56
N GLY A 149 -2.68 -28.45 24.29
CA GLY A 149 -3.87 -29.13 23.75
C GLY A 149 -5.04 -28.20 23.37
N ARG A 150 -4.91 -26.87 23.59
CA ARG A 150 -5.96 -25.89 23.29
C ARG A 150 -5.57 -25.05 22.09
N GLN A 151 -6.48 -24.85 21.15
CA GLN A 151 -6.33 -23.89 20.06
C GLN A 151 -6.38 -22.45 20.62
N LEU A 152 -5.36 -21.63 20.31
CA LEU A 152 -5.27 -20.27 20.88
C LEU A 152 -6.19 -19.26 20.19
N TYR A 153 -6.41 -19.42 18.88
CA TYR A 153 -7.17 -18.46 18.07
C TYR A 153 -8.26 -19.16 17.24
N PRO A 154 -9.28 -19.79 17.88
CA PRO A 154 -10.32 -20.55 17.17
C PRO A 154 -11.17 -19.63 16.26
N ASN A 155 -11.26 -18.35 16.59
CA ASN A 155 -12.04 -17.34 15.87
C ASN A 155 -11.18 -16.44 14.98
N ALA A 156 -9.93 -16.84 14.65
CA ALA A 156 -9.10 -16.05 13.74
C ALA A 156 -9.79 -15.87 12.39
N THR A 157 -9.73 -14.65 11.86
CA THR A 157 -10.44 -14.25 10.63
C THR A 157 -10.06 -15.16 9.47
N LYS A 158 -11.05 -15.77 8.84
CA LYS A 158 -10.89 -16.61 7.64
C LYS A 158 -10.83 -15.74 6.38
N GLY A 159 -10.16 -16.22 5.34
CA GLY A 159 -10.03 -15.51 4.06
C GLY A 159 -11.37 -15.09 3.46
N ILE A 160 -12.40 -15.94 3.52
CA ILE A 160 -13.73 -15.58 3.01
C ILE A 160 -14.39 -14.45 3.81
N THR A 161 -14.18 -14.37 5.12
CA THR A 161 -14.69 -13.30 5.96
C THR A 161 -13.96 -11.98 5.65
N LEU A 162 -12.62 -12.05 5.53
CA LEU A 162 -11.79 -10.90 5.16
C LEU A 162 -12.17 -10.37 3.78
N LYS A 163 -12.35 -11.26 2.77
CA LYS A 163 -12.80 -10.85 1.43
C LYS A 163 -14.10 -10.06 1.47
N LYS A 164 -15.12 -10.56 2.20
CA LYS A 164 -16.41 -9.85 2.34
C LYS A 164 -16.24 -8.47 2.99
N ALA A 165 -15.40 -8.37 4.02
CA ALA A 165 -15.13 -7.11 4.69
C ALA A 165 -14.39 -6.12 3.77
N CYS A 166 -13.38 -6.56 3.00
CA CYS A 166 -12.69 -5.74 2.00
C CYS A 166 -13.66 -5.24 0.90
N ILE A 167 -14.56 -6.10 0.39
CA ILE A 167 -15.58 -5.70 -0.58
C ILE A 167 -16.50 -4.63 0.00
N THR A 168 -16.90 -4.77 1.27
CA THR A 168 -17.72 -3.76 1.96
C THR A 168 -16.99 -2.41 2.03
N MET A 169 -15.70 -2.42 2.43
CA MET A 169 -14.88 -1.20 2.48
C MET A 169 -14.73 -0.56 1.09
N LYS A 170 -14.43 -1.37 0.06
CA LYS A 170 -14.36 -0.91 -1.33
C LYS A 170 -15.65 -0.23 -1.78
N ASN A 171 -16.79 -0.87 -1.56
CA ASN A 171 -18.10 -0.35 -2.01
C ASN A 171 -18.52 0.90 -1.23
N LYS A 172 -18.18 0.97 0.06
CA LYS A 172 -18.61 2.08 0.93
C LYS A 172 -17.71 3.31 0.81
N TYR A 173 -16.41 3.11 0.69
CA TYR A 173 -15.44 4.20 0.75
C TYR A 173 -14.62 4.40 -0.53
N GLY A 174 -14.83 3.55 -1.56
CA GLY A 174 -14.12 3.66 -2.83
C GLY A 174 -12.64 3.27 -2.77
N VAL A 175 -12.17 2.64 -1.67
CA VAL A 175 -10.79 2.16 -1.56
C VAL A 175 -10.55 0.95 -2.46
N GLU A 176 -9.31 0.80 -2.95
CA GLU A 176 -8.93 -0.35 -3.78
C GLU A 176 -7.88 -1.19 -3.07
N PHE A 177 -8.07 -2.51 -3.11
CA PHE A 177 -7.11 -3.47 -2.55
C PHE A 177 -6.29 -4.08 -3.67
N VAL A 178 -4.97 -3.94 -3.57
CA VAL A 178 -3.98 -4.47 -4.51
C VAL A 178 -3.04 -5.39 -3.74
N PHE A 179 -2.64 -6.48 -4.35
CA PHE A 179 -1.80 -7.50 -3.73
C PHE A 179 -0.52 -7.69 -4.54
N CYS A 180 0.61 -7.84 -3.85
CA CYS A 180 1.90 -8.10 -4.49
C CYS A 180 2.80 -8.93 -3.59
N LYS A 181 3.92 -9.40 -4.13
CA LYS A 181 5.01 -9.93 -3.31
C LYS A 181 5.83 -8.79 -2.71
N PRO A 182 6.51 -9.01 -1.55
CA PRO A 182 7.30 -7.96 -0.90
C PRO A 182 8.38 -7.33 -1.80
N ASN A 183 9.01 -8.12 -2.69
CA ASN A 183 10.03 -7.63 -3.62
C ASN A 183 9.47 -6.83 -4.81
N GLU A 184 8.17 -6.88 -5.06
CA GLU A 184 7.47 -6.13 -6.11
C GLU A 184 6.86 -4.83 -5.57
N SER A 185 6.85 -4.66 -4.25
CA SER A 185 6.07 -3.61 -3.57
C SER A 185 6.49 -2.19 -3.95
N ALA A 186 7.80 -1.93 -4.06
CA ALA A 186 8.31 -0.60 -4.40
C ALA A 186 7.86 -0.16 -5.80
N GLU A 187 8.00 -1.04 -6.78
CA GLU A 187 7.54 -0.81 -8.16
C GLU A 187 6.02 -0.64 -8.21
N LYS A 188 5.29 -1.51 -7.48
CA LYS A 188 3.83 -1.46 -7.44
C LYS A 188 3.29 -0.17 -6.83
N VAL A 189 3.95 0.40 -5.82
CA VAL A 189 3.61 1.72 -5.28
C VAL A 189 3.66 2.77 -6.40
N LEU A 190 4.72 2.80 -7.21
CA LEU A 190 4.85 3.77 -8.31
C LEU A 190 3.78 3.57 -9.38
N GLU A 191 3.52 2.31 -9.79
CA GLU A 191 2.47 2.01 -10.77
C GLU A 191 1.09 2.52 -10.33
N LEU A 192 0.82 2.51 -9.01
CA LEU A 192 -0.45 2.99 -8.47
C LEU A 192 -0.49 4.51 -8.34
N LEU A 193 0.65 5.16 -8.10
CA LEU A 193 0.75 6.61 -7.95
C LEU A 193 0.79 7.35 -9.29
N ILE A 194 1.34 6.73 -10.34
CA ILE A 194 1.49 7.36 -11.66
C ILE A 194 0.15 7.21 -12.43
N PRO A 195 -0.41 8.30 -12.98
CA PRO A 195 -1.60 8.23 -13.82
C PRO A 195 -1.35 7.32 -15.04
N LYS A 196 -2.32 6.46 -15.37
CA LYS A 196 -2.20 5.52 -16.51
C LYS A 196 -1.94 6.22 -17.85
N GLU A 197 -2.37 7.45 -17.98
CA GLU A 197 -2.15 8.27 -19.18
C GLU A 197 -0.66 8.62 -19.36
N GLU A 198 0.05 8.88 -18.29
CA GLU A 198 1.50 9.17 -18.32
C GLU A 198 2.34 7.89 -18.53
N MET A 199 1.88 6.74 -18.04
CA MET A 199 2.57 5.46 -18.29
C MET A 199 2.58 5.09 -19.78
N ASN A 200 1.50 5.35 -20.51
CA ASN A 200 1.43 5.09 -21.94
C ASN A 200 2.38 5.99 -22.76
N MET A 201 2.56 7.25 -22.34
CA MET A 201 3.51 8.16 -23.00
C MET A 201 4.97 7.75 -22.79
N THR A 202 5.32 7.35 -21.57
CA THR A 202 6.68 6.90 -21.23
C THR A 202 7.05 5.59 -21.95
N GLN A 203 6.08 4.69 -22.14
CA GLN A 203 6.28 3.45 -22.91
C GLN A 203 6.48 3.74 -24.40
N ILE A 204 5.69 4.66 -24.97
CA ILE A 204 5.81 5.08 -26.38
C ILE A 204 7.15 5.79 -26.63
N GLU A 205 7.63 6.58 -25.69
CA GLU A 205 8.95 7.20 -25.78
C GLU A 205 10.08 6.16 -25.67
N LYS A 206 10.01 5.22 -24.74
CA LYS A 206 10.99 4.12 -24.66
C LYS A 206 11.02 3.28 -25.92
N ASP A 207 9.86 2.97 -26.54
CA ASP A 207 9.79 2.23 -27.80
C ASP A 207 10.31 3.05 -29.01
N LYS A 208 10.19 4.36 -28.98
CA LYS A 208 10.77 5.26 -30.01
C LYS A 208 12.30 5.40 -29.93
N TYR A 209 12.84 5.45 -28.69
CA TYR A 209 14.29 5.61 -28.49
C TYR A 209 15.04 4.28 -28.35
N GLY A 210 14.34 3.15 -28.07
CA GLY A 210 14.94 1.83 -27.96
C GLY A 210 15.25 1.14 -29.30
N ARG A 211 14.96 1.76 -30.45
CA ARG A 211 15.25 1.24 -31.81
C ARG A 211 16.47 1.86 -32.49
N SER A 212 17.30 2.56 -31.77
CA SER A 212 18.53 3.11 -32.33
C SER A 212 19.70 2.70 -31.44
N VAL A 213 20.34 1.61 -31.78
CA VAL A 213 21.78 1.34 -31.87
C VAL A 213 22.01 -0.18 -31.95
N HIS A 214 21.92 -0.72 -33.14
CA HIS A 214 22.74 -1.84 -33.57
C HIS A 214 23.20 -1.51 -35.00
N ILE A 215 24.35 -0.93 -35.10
CA ILE A 215 25.26 -1.03 -36.23
C ILE A 215 26.60 -1.49 -35.66
#